data_c3544b33d16bf46cac7b50ed84c06894
#
_entry.id   c3544b33d16bf46cac7b50ed84c06894
#
_cell.length_a   1.000
_cell.length_b   1.000
_cell.length_c   1.000
_cell.angle_alpha   90.00
_cell.angle_beta   90.00
_cell.angle_gamma   90.00
#
_symmetry.space_group_name_H-M   'P 1'
#
loop_
_entity.id
_entity.type
_entity.pdbx_description
1 polymer ?
#
loop_
_entity_poly.entity_id
_entity_poly.type
_entity_poly.pdbx_seq_one_letter_code
_entity_poly.pdbx_strand_id
1 'polypeptide(L)'
;YVDAIVVCENKEDHAQCQGCEYDGSMTGDFHVPLGSLEYPPMSAKKIIGRRAAMELQPDKVVNLGIGIPEYISMVANEEGIGDYMTLTVEAGPVGGVPQGGPKFGGSVNVEAILDQPYQFDFYDGGGVDLAFLGLAQADKDGNINVSKFGPKIAGCGGFINITQNAKKVVYCGTF
;
A
#
# COMPACT_ATOMS: atom_id res chain seq x y z
N TYR A 1 7.04 -16.46 -27.48
CA TYR A 1 5.72 -16.15 -26.91
C TYR A 1 5.52 -14.64 -26.73
N VAL A 2 6.08 -13.83 -27.63
CA VAL A 2 5.90 -12.38 -27.67
C VAL A 2 5.22 -12.05 -29.00
N ASP A 3 4.02 -11.47 -28.95
CA ASP A 3 3.26 -11.13 -30.15
C ASP A 3 3.61 -9.74 -30.69
N ALA A 4 4.08 -8.84 -29.82
CA ALA A 4 4.48 -7.50 -30.19
C ALA A 4 5.56 -6.94 -29.25
N ILE A 5 6.46 -6.13 -29.80
CA ILE A 5 7.42 -5.33 -29.05
C ILE A 5 7.13 -3.87 -29.39
N VAL A 6 6.86 -3.07 -28.36
CA VAL A 6 6.69 -1.62 -28.47
C VAL A 6 7.96 -0.95 -27.99
N VAL A 7 8.57 -0.13 -28.84
CA VAL A 7 9.73 0.69 -28.49
C VAL A 7 9.20 2.05 -28.01
N CYS A 8 9.50 2.41 -26.79
CA CYS A 8 9.13 3.72 -26.26
C CYS A 8 9.97 4.83 -26.91
N GLU A 9 9.34 5.93 -27.27
CA GLU A 9 9.99 7.07 -27.91
C GLU A 9 10.63 8.00 -26.89
N ASN A 10 10.04 8.09 -25.69
CA ASN A 10 10.50 8.95 -24.61
C ASN A 10 10.94 8.10 -23.41
N LYS A 11 11.91 8.64 -22.64
CA LYS A 11 12.40 7.97 -21.43
C LYS A 11 11.31 7.80 -20.37
N GLU A 12 10.39 8.74 -20.28
CA GLU A 12 9.29 8.76 -19.34
C GLU A 12 8.29 7.63 -19.57
N ASP A 13 8.21 7.10 -20.80
CA ASP A 13 7.32 5.98 -21.15
C ASP A 13 7.76 4.66 -20.48
N HIS A 14 8.99 4.60 -19.95
CA HIS A 14 9.53 3.48 -19.17
C HIS A 14 9.41 3.66 -17.66
N ALA A 15 8.89 4.79 -17.19
CA ALA A 15 8.84 5.09 -15.77
C ALA A 15 8.06 4.01 -14.99
N GLN A 16 8.71 3.42 -13.99
CA GLN A 16 8.10 2.45 -13.08
C GLN A 16 7.44 3.15 -11.88
N CYS A 17 7.87 4.37 -11.57
CA CYS A 17 7.30 5.22 -10.54
C CYS A 17 6.90 6.56 -11.18
N GLN A 18 5.65 6.94 -10.99
CA GLN A 18 5.15 8.24 -11.44
C GLN A 18 5.46 9.29 -10.36
N GLY A 19 6.21 10.32 -10.70
CA GLY A 19 6.51 11.43 -9.78
C GLY A 19 7.99 11.67 -9.52
N CYS A 20 8.85 10.68 -9.68
CA CYS A 20 10.29 10.84 -9.68
C CYS A 20 10.96 9.72 -10.47
N GLU A 21 12.09 10.02 -11.09
CA GLU A 21 12.90 9.00 -11.77
C GLU A 21 13.66 8.14 -10.75
N TYR A 22 14.12 8.76 -9.68
CA TYR A 22 14.91 8.14 -8.61
C TYR A 22 14.67 8.86 -7.28
N ASP A 23 14.56 8.08 -6.20
CA ASP A 23 14.51 8.57 -4.83
C ASP A 23 15.25 7.60 -3.92
N GLY A 24 16.49 7.97 -3.52
CA GLY A 24 17.36 7.10 -2.72
C GLY A 24 16.79 6.73 -1.34
N SER A 25 15.84 7.49 -0.82
CA SER A 25 15.16 7.13 0.41
C SER A 25 14.19 5.95 0.24
N MET A 26 13.77 5.68 -1.00
CA MET A 26 12.90 4.54 -1.35
C MET A 26 13.66 3.35 -1.90
N THR A 27 14.98 3.47 -2.12
CA THR A 27 15.84 2.37 -2.56
C THR A 27 16.78 1.86 -1.46
N GLY A 28 16.76 2.52 -0.29
CA GLY A 28 17.62 2.17 0.84
C GLY A 28 19.02 2.79 0.77
N ASP A 29 19.30 3.68 -0.19
CA ASP A 29 20.63 4.31 -0.33
C ASP A 29 20.92 5.32 0.79
N PHE A 30 19.89 5.98 1.28
CA PHE A 30 19.97 6.86 2.45
C PHE A 30 18.61 6.98 3.14
N HIS A 31 18.63 7.43 4.40
CA HIS A 31 17.43 7.74 5.15
C HIS A 31 17.24 9.26 5.26
N VAL A 32 15.99 9.70 5.23
CA VAL A 32 15.58 11.07 5.51
C VAL A 32 14.93 11.18 6.88
N PRO A 33 15.03 12.33 7.57
CA PRO A 33 14.29 12.53 8.82
C PRO A 33 12.78 12.37 8.59
N LEU A 34 12.10 11.53 9.36
CA LEU A 34 10.65 11.28 9.21
C LEU A 34 9.81 12.56 9.37
N GLY A 35 10.27 13.51 10.20
CA GLY A 35 9.64 14.82 10.37
C GLY A 35 9.74 15.74 9.14
N SER A 36 10.51 15.37 8.11
CA SER A 36 10.56 16.11 6.83
C SER A 36 9.47 15.69 5.85
N LEU A 37 8.73 14.61 6.15
CA LEU A 37 7.65 14.14 5.30
C LEU A 37 6.42 15.03 5.48
N GLU A 38 5.76 15.34 4.38
CA GLU A 38 4.53 16.13 4.41
C GLU A 38 3.39 15.33 5.03
N TYR A 39 2.63 15.99 5.90
CA TYR A 39 1.41 15.42 6.46
C TYR A 39 0.20 15.85 5.64
N PRO A 40 -0.71 14.93 5.30
CA PRO A 40 -1.89 15.28 4.54
C PRO A 40 -2.79 16.25 5.35
N PRO A 41 -3.39 17.24 4.69
CA PRO A 41 -4.34 18.14 5.36
C PRO A 41 -5.55 17.35 5.86
N MET A 42 -6.25 17.94 6.85
CA MET A 42 -7.49 17.35 7.38
C MET A 42 -8.52 17.20 6.26
N SER A 43 -9.05 15.98 6.12
CA SER A 43 -10.03 15.61 5.09
C SER A 43 -10.80 14.36 5.55
N ALA A 44 -11.89 14.03 4.86
CA ALA A 44 -12.61 12.78 5.12
C ALA A 44 -11.68 11.54 5.04
N LYS A 45 -10.78 11.51 4.07
CA LYS A 45 -9.80 10.42 3.92
C LYS A 45 -8.85 10.35 5.12
N LYS A 46 -8.35 11.50 5.61
CA LYS A 46 -7.50 11.53 6.80
C LYS A 46 -8.25 11.09 8.05
N ILE A 47 -9.52 11.47 8.21
CA ILE A 47 -10.36 11.01 9.33
C ILE A 47 -10.51 9.48 9.29
N ILE A 48 -10.78 8.91 8.12
CA ILE A 48 -10.87 7.46 7.95
C ILE A 48 -9.51 6.82 8.26
N GLY A 49 -8.41 7.37 7.76
CA GLY A 49 -7.05 6.91 8.05
C GLY A 49 -6.75 6.93 9.55
N ARG A 50 -7.11 8.00 10.26
CA ARG A 50 -6.94 8.10 11.74
C ARG A 50 -7.77 7.05 12.47
N ARG A 51 -9.03 6.84 12.07
CA ARG A 51 -9.86 5.78 12.67
C ARG A 51 -9.29 4.39 12.40
N ALA A 52 -8.83 4.15 11.18
CA ALA A 52 -8.22 2.88 10.82
C ALA A 52 -6.88 2.65 11.55
N ALA A 53 -6.06 3.68 11.72
CA ALA A 53 -4.79 3.60 12.45
C ALA A 53 -4.98 3.15 13.92
N MET A 54 -6.16 3.35 14.52
CA MET A 54 -6.45 2.82 15.86
C MET A 54 -6.50 1.29 15.93
N GLU A 55 -6.54 0.60 14.80
CA GLU A 55 -6.47 -0.86 14.72
C GLU A 55 -5.01 -1.38 14.67
N LEU A 56 -4.03 -0.48 14.46
CA LEU A 56 -2.61 -0.84 14.46
C LEU A 56 -2.18 -1.35 15.83
N GLN A 57 -1.30 -2.33 15.82
CA GLN A 57 -0.77 -2.95 17.04
C GLN A 57 0.75 -3.10 16.92
N PRO A 58 1.51 -2.95 18.04
CA PRO A 58 2.94 -3.17 18.04
C PRO A 58 3.31 -4.60 17.59
N ASP A 59 4.48 -4.72 17.00
CA ASP A 59 5.10 -5.98 16.56
C ASP A 59 4.28 -6.77 15.52
N LYS A 60 3.43 -6.06 14.75
CA LYS A 60 2.60 -6.66 13.70
C LYS A 60 3.12 -6.34 12.31
N VAL A 61 2.96 -7.29 11.40
CA VAL A 61 3.18 -7.09 9.97
C VAL A 61 1.87 -6.61 9.36
N VAL A 62 1.94 -5.45 8.73
CA VAL A 62 0.77 -4.73 8.22
C VAL A 62 0.91 -4.50 6.72
N ASN A 63 -0.09 -4.91 5.94
CA ASN A 63 -0.18 -4.52 4.53
C ASN A 63 -1.09 -3.31 4.36
N LEU A 64 -0.64 -2.34 3.57
CA LEU A 64 -1.41 -1.14 3.22
C LEU A 64 -1.71 -1.12 1.72
N GLY A 65 -3.00 -1.16 1.39
CA GLY A 65 -3.49 -1.04 0.02
C GLY A 65 -3.51 0.40 -0.49
N ILE A 66 -3.82 0.55 -1.77
CA ILE A 66 -3.92 1.83 -2.47
C ILE A 66 -5.13 2.66 -2.01
N GLY A 67 -5.01 3.98 -2.08
CA GLY A 67 -6.10 4.93 -1.89
C GLY A 67 -6.27 5.37 -0.43
N ILE A 68 -7.41 5.12 0.20
CA ILE A 68 -7.65 5.53 1.59
C ILE A 68 -6.67 4.87 2.58
N PRO A 69 -6.30 3.58 2.44
CA PRO A 69 -5.30 2.97 3.30
C PRO A 69 -3.94 3.66 3.32
N GLU A 70 -3.55 4.37 2.26
CA GLU A 70 -2.30 5.16 2.21
C GLU A 70 -2.21 6.20 3.35
N TYR A 71 -3.37 6.74 3.77
CA TYR A 71 -3.42 7.72 4.86
C TYR A 71 -3.03 7.12 6.22
N ILE A 72 -3.06 5.80 6.36
CA ILE A 72 -2.72 5.13 7.62
C ILE A 72 -1.22 5.25 7.90
N SER A 73 -0.35 5.03 6.90
CA SER A 73 1.10 5.22 7.08
C SER A 73 1.45 6.66 7.41
N MET A 74 0.81 7.60 6.72
CA MET A 74 1.03 9.04 6.94
C MET A 74 0.58 9.45 8.36
N VAL A 75 -0.56 8.92 8.82
CA VAL A 75 -1.05 9.16 10.18
C VAL A 75 -0.15 8.48 11.21
N ALA A 76 0.29 7.24 10.98
CA ALA A 76 1.20 6.55 11.88
C ALA A 76 2.52 7.31 12.02
N ASN A 77 3.05 7.88 10.93
CA ASN A 77 4.23 8.74 10.97
C ASN A 77 3.94 10.06 11.72
N GLU A 78 2.81 10.74 11.47
CA GLU A 78 2.40 11.97 12.16
C GLU A 78 2.25 11.77 13.66
N GLU A 79 1.72 10.63 14.09
CA GLU A 79 1.52 10.27 15.50
C GLU A 79 2.77 9.66 16.16
N GLY A 80 3.86 9.44 15.38
CA GLY A 80 5.11 8.87 15.88
C GLY A 80 5.02 7.40 16.29
N ILE A 81 4.11 6.64 15.68
CA ILE A 81 3.89 5.22 15.99
C ILE A 81 4.30 4.28 14.85
N GLY A 82 4.82 4.82 13.73
CA GLY A 82 5.18 4.03 12.55
C GLY A 82 6.20 2.92 12.83
N ASP A 83 7.14 3.17 13.73
CA ASP A 83 8.22 2.24 14.07
C ASP A 83 7.78 1.08 15.00
N TYR A 84 6.54 1.09 15.48
CA TYR A 84 6.04 0.02 16.35
C TYR A 84 5.58 -1.22 15.59
N MET A 85 5.45 -1.16 14.28
CA MET A 85 5.02 -2.26 13.43
C MET A 85 5.83 -2.28 12.13
N THR A 86 5.81 -3.40 11.43
CA THR A 86 6.41 -3.51 10.10
C THR A 86 5.34 -3.24 9.04
N LEU A 87 5.41 -2.07 8.41
CA LEU A 87 4.53 -1.73 7.29
C LEU A 87 5.04 -2.37 6.01
N THR A 88 4.17 -2.91 5.20
CA THR A 88 4.51 -3.54 3.91
C THR A 88 3.60 -3.04 2.81
N VAL A 89 4.13 -3.03 1.60
CA VAL A 89 3.37 -2.79 0.37
C VAL A 89 3.55 -3.98 -0.56
N GLU A 90 2.49 -4.40 -1.21
CA GLU A 90 2.47 -5.60 -2.06
C GLU A 90 3.53 -5.60 -3.17
N ALA A 91 3.97 -4.42 -3.62
CA ALA A 91 5.01 -4.26 -4.65
C ALA A 91 6.41 -4.73 -4.20
N GLY A 92 6.63 -4.93 -2.90
CA GLY A 92 7.86 -5.48 -2.34
C GLY A 92 8.49 -4.74 -1.17
N PRO A 93 8.24 -3.43 -0.94
CA PRO A 93 8.82 -2.72 0.19
C PRO A 93 8.37 -3.29 1.54
N VAL A 94 9.35 -3.37 2.46
CA VAL A 94 9.18 -3.77 3.85
C VAL A 94 9.79 -2.67 4.73
N GLY A 95 9.06 -2.22 5.71
CA GLY A 95 9.47 -1.14 6.62
C GLY A 95 9.34 0.26 6.02
N GLY A 96 9.72 1.25 6.81
CA GLY A 96 9.64 2.66 6.46
C GLY A 96 8.22 3.20 6.39
N VAL A 97 8.04 4.26 5.60
CA VAL A 97 6.75 4.95 5.44
C VAL A 97 6.23 4.74 4.01
N PRO A 98 5.29 3.78 3.83
CA PRO A 98 4.63 3.56 2.55
C PRO A 98 4.04 4.85 1.96
N GLN A 99 4.30 5.05 0.68
CA GLN A 99 3.90 6.25 -0.04
C GLN A 99 2.59 6.04 -0.79
N GLY A 100 1.87 7.14 -1.01
CA GLY A 100 0.62 7.16 -1.74
C GLY A 100 0.68 7.92 -3.06
N GLY A 101 -0.46 7.95 -3.77
CA GLY A 101 -0.59 8.66 -5.03
C GLY A 101 0.38 8.14 -6.10
N PRO A 102 1.08 9.06 -6.83
CA PRO A 102 2.01 8.65 -7.88
C PRO A 102 3.20 7.81 -7.40
N LYS A 103 3.55 7.88 -6.11
CA LYS A 103 4.63 7.12 -5.48
C LYS A 103 4.13 5.82 -4.82
N PHE A 104 2.85 5.46 -4.98
CA PHE A 104 2.33 4.19 -4.46
C PHE A 104 3.16 3.01 -4.95
N GLY A 105 3.46 2.09 -4.04
CA GLY A 105 4.35 0.96 -4.30
C GLY A 105 5.77 1.17 -3.75
N GLY A 106 6.14 2.41 -3.41
CA GLY A 106 7.38 2.75 -2.71
C GLY A 106 7.18 2.95 -1.21
N SER A 107 8.28 2.95 -0.46
CA SER A 107 8.31 3.26 0.97
C SER A 107 9.54 4.10 1.28
N VAL A 108 9.34 5.26 1.87
CA VAL A 108 10.46 6.13 2.32
C VAL A 108 11.13 5.50 3.53
N ASN A 109 12.45 5.51 3.56
CA ASN A 109 13.27 4.81 4.57
C ASN A 109 13.00 3.31 4.62
N VAL A 110 12.82 2.69 3.44
CA VAL A 110 12.60 1.27 3.31
C VAL A 110 13.74 0.47 3.96
N GLU A 111 13.40 -0.59 4.68
CA GLU A 111 14.37 -1.49 5.34
C GLU A 111 14.80 -2.62 4.41
N ALA A 112 13.87 -3.12 3.59
CA ALA A 112 14.13 -4.14 2.59
C ALA A 112 13.16 -4.00 1.41
N ILE A 113 13.60 -4.49 0.25
CA ILE A 113 12.76 -4.61 -0.95
C ILE A 113 12.83 -6.05 -1.43
N LEU A 114 11.71 -6.72 -1.46
CA LEU A 114 11.55 -8.05 -2.00
C LEU A 114 11.01 -7.98 -3.42
N ASP A 115 11.39 -8.94 -4.27
CA ASP A 115 10.67 -9.12 -5.52
C ASP A 115 9.20 -9.44 -5.22
N GLN A 116 8.29 -8.85 -5.99
CA GLN A 116 6.85 -8.97 -5.75
C GLN A 116 6.35 -10.42 -5.60
N PRO A 117 6.80 -11.42 -6.39
CA PRO A 117 6.39 -12.81 -6.18
C PRO A 117 6.73 -13.32 -4.78
N TYR A 118 7.91 -13.01 -4.25
CA TYR A 118 8.31 -13.45 -2.90
C TYR A 118 7.56 -12.71 -1.79
N GLN A 119 7.20 -11.46 -2.03
CA GLN A 119 6.32 -10.72 -1.11
C GLN A 119 4.94 -11.39 -1.04
N PHE A 120 4.40 -11.82 -2.19
CA PHE A 120 3.14 -12.56 -2.23
C PHE A 120 3.25 -13.97 -1.63
N ASP A 121 4.35 -14.68 -1.84
CA ASP A 121 4.61 -15.96 -1.17
C ASP A 121 4.57 -15.81 0.36
N PHE A 122 5.15 -14.71 0.88
CA PHE A 122 5.08 -14.38 2.30
C PHE A 122 3.64 -14.10 2.77
N TYR A 123 2.86 -13.35 1.96
CA TYR A 123 1.46 -13.06 2.27
C TYR A 123 0.60 -14.32 2.24
N ASP A 124 0.74 -15.13 1.20
CA ASP A 124 0.02 -16.40 1.04
C ASP A 124 0.40 -17.41 2.13
N GLY A 125 1.62 -17.34 2.63
CA GLY A 125 2.10 -18.11 3.79
C GLY A 125 1.55 -17.65 5.14
N GLY A 126 0.69 -16.62 5.19
CA GLY A 126 0.09 -16.10 6.42
C GLY A 126 0.98 -15.09 7.18
N GLY A 127 1.93 -14.46 6.50
CA GLY A 127 2.85 -13.50 7.09
C GLY A 127 2.22 -12.17 7.49
N VAL A 128 1.00 -11.86 7.00
CA VAL A 128 0.30 -10.60 7.31
C VAL A 128 -0.60 -10.76 8.51
N ASP A 129 -0.36 -9.96 9.55
CA ASP A 129 -1.25 -9.90 10.71
C ASP A 129 -2.48 -9.04 10.43
N LEU A 130 -2.31 -7.90 9.75
CA LEU A 130 -3.35 -6.92 9.53
C LEU A 130 -3.24 -6.33 8.12
N ALA A 131 -4.32 -6.38 7.36
CA ALA A 131 -4.41 -5.76 6.05
C ALA A 131 -5.44 -4.65 6.04
N PHE A 132 -5.07 -3.49 5.47
CA PHE A 132 -6.00 -2.39 5.21
C PHE A 132 -6.21 -2.25 3.71
N LEU A 133 -7.43 -2.36 3.26
CA LEU A 133 -7.77 -2.37 1.85
C LEU A 133 -8.93 -1.43 1.55
N GLY A 134 -8.90 -0.85 0.36
CA GLY A 134 -10.07 -0.17 -0.19
C GLY A 134 -11.14 -1.16 -0.59
N LEU A 135 -12.36 -0.67 -0.72
CA LEU A 135 -13.48 -1.42 -1.30
C LEU A 135 -14.28 -0.48 -2.21
N ALA A 136 -15.00 -1.08 -3.17
CA ALA A 136 -15.92 -0.30 -3.99
C ALA A 136 -17.37 -0.61 -3.69
N GLN A 137 -17.69 -1.85 -3.34
CA GLN A 137 -19.03 -2.27 -2.95
C GLN A 137 -18.93 -3.27 -1.80
N ALA A 138 -19.84 -3.16 -0.85
CA ALA A 138 -20.07 -4.14 0.20
C ALA A 138 -21.57 -4.38 0.31
N ASP A 139 -21.98 -5.62 0.55
CA ASP A 139 -23.37 -5.95 0.84
C ASP A 139 -23.61 -6.19 2.35
N LYS A 140 -24.88 -6.40 2.71
CA LYS A 140 -25.29 -6.66 4.10
C LYS A 140 -24.76 -7.98 4.67
N ASP A 141 -24.35 -8.90 3.82
CA ASP A 141 -23.83 -10.21 4.20
C ASP A 141 -22.29 -10.22 4.32
N GLY A 142 -21.65 -9.06 4.08
CA GLY A 142 -20.21 -8.88 4.20
C GLY A 142 -19.42 -9.27 2.94
N ASN A 143 -20.10 -9.46 1.81
CA ASN A 143 -19.40 -9.68 0.55
C ASN A 143 -18.82 -8.37 0.03
N ILE A 144 -17.57 -8.42 -0.46
CA ILE A 144 -16.84 -7.27 -0.96
C ILE A 144 -16.57 -7.42 -2.46
N ASN A 145 -16.87 -6.37 -3.21
CA ASN A 145 -16.55 -6.31 -4.62
C ASN A 145 -15.54 -5.19 -4.91
N VAL A 146 -14.46 -5.57 -5.59
CA VAL A 146 -13.40 -4.67 -6.05
C VAL A 146 -13.08 -4.85 -7.52
N SER A 147 -13.64 -5.86 -8.19
CA SER A 147 -13.13 -6.36 -9.47
C SER A 147 -13.99 -6.05 -10.69
N LYS A 148 -15.30 -5.88 -10.52
CA LYS A 148 -16.21 -5.63 -11.66
C LYS A 148 -17.37 -4.71 -11.26
N PHE A 149 -17.56 -3.64 -12.04
CA PHE A 149 -18.60 -2.63 -11.80
C PHE A 149 -19.40 -2.38 -13.10
N GLY A 150 -20.56 -3.01 -13.24
CA GLY A 150 -21.30 -3.00 -14.49
C GLY A 150 -20.45 -3.54 -15.66
N PRO A 151 -20.23 -2.75 -16.73
CA PRO A 151 -19.40 -3.16 -17.86
C PRO A 151 -17.88 -3.07 -17.58
N LYS A 152 -17.47 -2.32 -16.53
CA LYS A 152 -16.06 -2.10 -16.22
C LYS A 152 -15.50 -3.30 -15.45
N ILE A 153 -14.42 -3.89 -15.97
CA ILE A 153 -13.65 -4.92 -15.30
C ILE A 153 -12.34 -4.29 -14.84
N ALA A 154 -12.22 -4.04 -13.54
CA ALA A 154 -11.01 -3.50 -12.92
C ALA A 154 -9.99 -4.60 -12.61
N GLY A 155 -10.48 -5.82 -12.37
CA GLY A 155 -9.67 -6.92 -11.83
C GLY A 155 -9.51 -6.82 -10.31
N CYS A 156 -9.05 -7.90 -9.70
CA CYS A 156 -8.88 -7.99 -8.24
C CYS A 156 -7.48 -7.56 -7.77
N GLY A 157 -6.48 -7.50 -8.66
CA GLY A 157 -5.10 -7.27 -8.24
C GLY A 157 -4.66 -8.26 -7.16
N GLY A 158 -3.95 -7.77 -6.16
CA GLY A 158 -3.50 -8.56 -5.00
C GLY A 158 -4.56 -8.81 -3.92
N PHE A 159 -5.79 -8.30 -4.12
CA PHE A 159 -6.84 -8.34 -3.09
C PHE A 159 -7.11 -9.75 -2.54
N ILE A 160 -7.20 -10.76 -3.41
CA ILE A 160 -7.48 -12.13 -3.01
C ILE A 160 -6.37 -12.69 -2.14
N ASN A 161 -5.12 -12.62 -2.59
CA ASN A 161 -3.95 -13.13 -1.88
C ASN A 161 -3.81 -12.45 -0.49
N ILE A 162 -3.95 -11.13 -0.46
CA ILE A 162 -3.80 -10.36 0.78
C ILE A 162 -4.90 -10.71 1.78
N THR A 163 -6.16 -10.82 1.32
CA THR A 163 -7.30 -11.03 2.24
C THR A 163 -7.44 -12.46 2.72
N GLN A 164 -7.01 -13.45 1.94
CA GLN A 164 -7.26 -14.87 2.26
C GLN A 164 -6.51 -15.35 3.50
N ASN A 165 -5.29 -14.85 3.71
CA ASN A 165 -4.41 -15.34 4.78
C ASN A 165 -4.04 -14.26 5.82
N ALA A 166 -4.47 -13.00 5.64
CA ALA A 166 -4.33 -12.00 6.68
C ALA A 166 -5.17 -12.38 7.91
N LYS A 167 -4.61 -12.26 9.11
CA LYS A 167 -5.32 -12.60 10.36
C LYS A 167 -6.49 -11.66 10.63
N LYS A 168 -6.40 -10.41 10.17
CA LYS A 168 -7.46 -9.42 10.24
C LYS A 168 -7.42 -8.52 8.98
N VAL A 169 -8.60 -8.23 8.43
CA VAL A 169 -8.74 -7.29 7.32
C VAL A 169 -9.62 -6.13 7.77
N VAL A 170 -9.18 -4.91 7.47
CA VAL A 170 -9.93 -3.67 7.70
C VAL A 170 -10.19 -3.00 6.37
N TYR A 171 -11.44 -2.83 6.02
CA TYR A 171 -11.83 -2.15 4.80
C TYR A 171 -12.08 -0.67 5.06
N CYS A 172 -11.50 0.17 4.20
CA CYS A 172 -11.55 1.63 4.29
C CYS A 172 -12.26 2.22 3.08
N GLY A 173 -13.36 2.91 3.30
CA GLY A 173 -14.17 3.51 2.24
C GLY A 173 -14.95 4.72 2.72
N THR A 174 -15.50 5.47 1.77
CA THR A 174 -16.52 6.51 2.00
C THR A 174 -17.88 5.98 1.59
N PHE A 175 -18.90 6.26 2.39
CA PHE A 175 -20.29 5.90 2.13
C PHE A 175 -21.11 7.13 1.84
#